data_19367e8fa2fc56bb548fcb388e74d591
#
_entry.id   19367e8fa2fc56bb548fcb388e74d591
#
_cell.length_a   1.000
_cell.length_b   1.000
_cell.length_c   1.000
_cell.angle_alpha   90.00
_cell.angle_beta   90.00
_cell.angle_gamma   90.00
#
_symmetry.space_group_name_H-M   'P 1'
#
loop_
_entity.id
_entity.type
_entity.pdbx_description
1 polymer ?
#
loop_
_entity_poly.entity_id
_entity_poly.type
_entity_poly.pdbx_seq_one_letter_code
_entity_poly.pdbx_strand_id
1 'polypeptide(L)'
;IVNCFTIFGRLENSIMNKNINSFEEYKIEYEKSIKNPEEFWEEKANNFTWQKKWEKVLSWDFSKPEIKWFEGGKLNITENCLDRHLKNKGEQTAIKWIANNPDEKSRCLSYKELHTEVCKFANVLKNNGAKKGDRICLYMPMVPELAITVLACARIGAIHSVVFAGF
;
A
#
# COMPACT_ATOMS: atom_id res chain seq x y z
N ILE A 1 -19.29 -12.59 -9.59
CA ILE A 1 -18.08 -12.54 -10.44
C ILE A 1 -17.04 -11.78 -9.64
N VAL A 2 -16.11 -12.51 -9.03
CA VAL A 2 -15.05 -11.93 -8.19
C VAL A 2 -13.75 -12.11 -8.93
N ASN A 3 -13.26 -11.05 -9.58
CA ASN A 3 -11.87 -10.99 -10.02
C ASN A 3 -11.01 -10.71 -8.80
N CYS A 4 -10.39 -11.76 -8.26
CA CYS A 4 -9.55 -11.65 -7.07
C CYS A 4 -8.13 -11.23 -7.48
N PHE A 5 -7.73 -10.02 -7.13
CA PHE A 5 -6.31 -9.66 -7.07
C PHE A 5 -5.70 -10.36 -5.86
N THR A 6 -4.91 -11.37 -6.10
CA THR A 6 -4.09 -11.94 -5.03
C THR A 6 -2.74 -11.23 -5.04
N ILE A 7 -2.58 -10.23 -4.18
CA ILE A 7 -1.28 -9.65 -3.85
C ILE A 7 -0.70 -10.53 -2.74
N PHE A 8 -0.05 -11.64 -3.11
CA PHE A 8 0.65 -12.49 -2.15
C PHE A 8 2.11 -12.68 -2.57
N GLY A 9 2.97 -11.83 -2.04
CA GLY A 9 4.32 -12.26 -1.78
C GLY A 9 4.31 -13.05 -0.48
N ARG A 10 4.74 -14.33 -0.49
CA ARG A 10 4.98 -15.11 0.72
C ARG A 10 6.04 -14.35 1.53
N LEU A 11 5.62 -13.80 2.67
CA LEU A 11 6.52 -13.11 3.60
C LEU A 11 7.43 -14.16 4.23
N GLU A 12 8.63 -14.30 3.69
CA GLU A 12 9.70 -15.01 4.38
C GLU A 12 10.20 -14.15 5.55
N ASN A 13 10.41 -14.83 6.66
CA ASN A 13 10.86 -14.34 7.96
C ASN A 13 11.99 -13.30 7.87
N SER A 14 11.66 -12.03 7.86
CA SER A 14 12.56 -10.97 8.29
C SER A 14 11.74 -9.99 9.12
N ILE A 15 11.94 -9.99 10.42
CA ILE A 15 11.58 -8.95 11.44
C ILE A 15 10.17 -8.30 11.36
N MET A 16 9.47 -8.42 10.24
CA MET A 16 8.17 -7.84 9.97
C MET A 16 7.06 -8.88 10.13
N ASN A 17 6.38 -8.81 11.23
CA ASN A 17 5.23 -9.59 11.65
C ASN A 17 5.57 -10.93 12.32
N LYS A 18 5.60 -10.92 13.62
CA LYS A 18 5.27 -12.10 14.39
C LYS A 18 3.86 -12.51 13.94
N ASN A 19 3.75 -13.55 13.14
CA ASN A 19 2.45 -14.08 12.76
C ASN A 19 1.71 -14.47 14.04
N ILE A 20 0.46 -14.09 14.13
CA ILE A 20 -0.42 -14.54 15.19
C ILE A 20 -0.82 -15.97 14.84
N ASN A 21 -0.32 -16.94 15.61
CA ASN A 21 -0.49 -18.36 15.32
C ASN A 21 -1.51 -19.05 16.25
N SER A 22 -1.98 -18.34 17.28
CA SER A 22 -2.96 -18.86 18.24
C SER A 22 -3.94 -17.79 18.69
N PHE A 23 -5.08 -18.23 19.23
CA PHE A 23 -6.07 -17.31 19.79
C PHE A 23 -5.55 -16.59 21.04
N GLU A 24 -4.66 -17.23 21.80
CA GLU A 24 -4.04 -16.62 22.97
C GLU A 24 -3.08 -15.49 22.57
N GLU A 25 -2.27 -15.69 21.52
CA GLU A 25 -1.43 -14.61 20.95
C GLU A 25 -2.28 -13.45 20.45
N TYR A 26 -3.40 -13.73 19.79
CA TYR A 26 -4.34 -12.70 19.36
C TYR A 26 -4.85 -11.87 20.54
N LYS A 27 -5.30 -12.51 21.63
CA LYS A 27 -5.76 -11.80 22.82
C LYS A 27 -4.70 -10.87 23.41
N ILE A 28 -3.47 -11.37 23.52
CA ILE A 28 -2.35 -10.59 24.05
C ILE A 28 -2.10 -9.35 23.21
N GLU A 29 -1.98 -9.51 21.88
CA GLU A 29 -1.75 -8.38 20.97
C GLU A 29 -2.96 -7.41 20.96
N TYR A 30 -4.18 -7.93 21.02
CA TYR A 30 -5.38 -7.11 21.12
C TYR A 30 -5.44 -6.29 22.40
N GLU A 31 -5.18 -6.90 23.57
CA GLU A 31 -5.12 -6.19 24.84
C GLU A 31 -4.03 -5.12 24.83
N LYS A 32 -2.84 -5.42 24.29
CA LYS A 32 -1.76 -4.47 24.12
C LYS A 32 -2.19 -3.27 23.27
N SER A 33 -2.89 -3.52 22.16
CA SER A 33 -3.36 -2.45 21.26
C SER A 33 -4.39 -1.51 21.92
N ILE A 34 -5.15 -1.99 22.90
CA ILE A 34 -6.14 -1.19 23.63
C ILE A 34 -5.52 -0.50 24.85
N LYS A 35 -4.71 -1.21 25.63
CA LYS A 35 -4.13 -0.67 26.87
C LYS A 35 -3.01 0.32 26.59
N ASN A 36 -2.17 0.05 25.59
CA ASN A 36 -1.01 0.86 25.22
C ASN A 36 -0.99 1.16 23.71
N PRO A 37 -1.98 1.90 23.18
CA PRO A 37 -2.11 2.09 21.74
C PRO A 37 -0.91 2.81 21.11
N GLU A 38 -0.32 3.79 21.78
CA GLU A 38 0.83 4.53 21.25
C GLU A 38 2.02 3.59 21.03
N GLU A 39 2.42 2.84 22.05
CA GLU A 39 3.54 1.90 21.99
C GLU A 39 3.28 0.78 20.95
N PHE A 40 2.05 0.25 20.92
CA PHE A 40 1.66 -0.79 19.98
C PHE A 40 1.80 -0.31 18.52
N TRP A 41 1.24 0.85 18.21
CA TRP A 41 1.27 1.37 16.84
C TRP A 41 2.64 1.92 16.46
N GLU A 42 3.42 2.43 17.42
CA GLU A 42 4.82 2.79 17.19
C GLU A 42 5.66 1.58 16.77
N GLU A 43 5.53 0.45 17.46
CA GLU A 43 6.20 -0.80 17.11
C GLU A 43 5.87 -1.22 15.69
N LYS A 44 4.58 -1.18 15.30
CA LYS A 44 4.16 -1.52 13.93
C LYS A 44 4.68 -0.51 12.90
N ALA A 45 4.62 0.77 13.20
CA ALA A 45 5.08 1.84 12.31
C ALA A 45 6.59 1.82 12.07
N ASN A 46 7.39 1.38 13.03
CA ASN A 46 8.83 1.23 12.86
C ASN A 46 9.23 0.19 11.79
N ASN A 47 8.32 -0.66 11.38
CA ASN A 47 8.53 -1.60 10.26
C ASN A 47 8.44 -0.95 8.88
N PHE A 48 8.03 0.30 8.78
CA PHE A 48 7.92 1.03 7.52
C PHE A 48 9.11 1.97 7.31
N THR A 49 9.41 2.25 6.05
CA THR A 49 10.40 3.25 5.67
C THR A 49 9.76 4.62 5.71
N TRP A 50 10.23 5.48 6.58
CA TRP A 50 9.78 6.85 6.74
C TRP A 50 10.81 7.82 6.18
N GLN A 51 10.37 8.80 5.39
CA GLN A 51 11.21 9.91 4.93
C GLN A 51 11.50 10.88 6.08
N LYS A 52 10.52 11.08 6.97
CA LYS A 52 10.65 11.75 8.26
C LYS A 52 9.85 10.97 9.29
N LYS A 53 10.48 10.58 10.40
CA LYS A 53 9.77 9.97 11.54
C LYS A 53 8.82 10.99 12.16
N TRP A 54 7.81 10.48 12.82
CA TRP A 54 6.83 11.26 13.58
C TRP A 54 7.44 11.88 14.85
N GLU A 55 6.80 12.91 15.33
CA GLU A 55 7.08 13.57 16.61
C GLU A 55 6.18 13.01 17.71
N LYS A 56 4.96 12.61 17.37
CA LYS A 56 4.00 12.00 18.27
C LYS A 56 3.21 10.93 17.54
N VAL A 57 3.00 9.78 18.19
CA VAL A 57 2.31 8.62 17.60
C VAL A 57 0.82 8.86 17.51
N LEU A 58 0.18 9.28 18.62
CA LEU A 58 -1.25 9.50 18.72
C LEU A 58 -1.54 10.77 19.50
N SER A 59 -2.40 11.61 18.95
CA SER A 59 -3.01 12.74 19.64
C SER A 59 -4.51 12.67 19.42
N TRP A 60 -5.28 12.60 20.49
CA TRP A 60 -6.73 12.56 20.36
C TRP A 60 -7.42 13.30 21.50
N ASP A 61 -8.54 13.94 21.18
CA ASP A 61 -9.41 14.63 22.14
C ASP A 61 -10.87 14.43 21.70
N PHE A 62 -11.58 13.59 22.41
CA PHE A 62 -13.00 13.30 22.10
C PHE A 62 -13.90 14.50 22.27
N SER A 63 -13.51 15.48 23.11
CA SER A 63 -14.31 16.71 23.32
C SER A 63 -14.27 17.64 22.10
N LYS A 64 -13.23 17.49 21.25
CA LYS A 64 -12.98 18.33 20.07
C LYS A 64 -13.00 17.57 18.74
N PRO A 65 -13.55 16.40 18.64
CA PRO A 65 -13.40 15.33 17.66
C PRO A 65 -12.11 15.41 16.81
N GLU A 66 -10.97 15.54 17.48
CA GLU A 66 -9.65 15.56 16.84
C GLU A 66 -8.93 14.23 17.11
N ILE A 67 -8.50 13.57 16.03
CA ILE A 67 -7.64 12.39 16.09
C ILE A 67 -6.51 12.59 15.07
N LYS A 68 -5.28 12.53 15.55
CA LYS A 68 -4.07 12.64 14.72
C LYS A 68 -3.15 11.47 15.01
N TRP A 69 -2.71 10.82 13.94
CA TRP A 69 -1.74 9.73 14.00
C TRP A 69 -0.43 10.15 13.36
N PHE A 70 0.69 9.77 13.98
CA PHE A 70 2.04 9.97 13.45
C PHE A 70 2.31 11.42 13.04
N GLU A 71 2.03 12.36 13.94
CA GLU A 71 2.17 13.79 13.68
C GLU A 71 3.60 14.14 13.25
N GLY A 72 3.71 14.97 12.19
CA GLY A 72 4.99 15.36 11.62
C GLY A 72 5.67 14.28 10.77
N GLY A 73 5.17 13.03 10.79
CA GLY A 73 5.68 11.93 9.99
C GLY A 73 5.46 12.12 8.49
N LYS A 74 6.42 11.65 7.68
CA LYS A 74 6.31 11.66 6.21
C LYS A 74 6.76 10.32 5.65
N LEU A 75 5.95 9.72 4.82
CA LEU A 75 6.28 8.52 4.06
C LEU A 75 5.60 8.56 2.69
N ASN A 76 6.14 7.78 1.76
CA ASN A 76 5.42 7.45 0.53
C ASN A 76 5.10 5.95 0.56
N ILE A 77 3.83 5.61 0.34
CA ILE A 77 3.40 4.22 0.39
C ILE A 77 4.04 3.38 -0.70
N THR A 78 4.38 3.96 -1.87
CA THR A 78 5.02 3.22 -2.96
C THR A 78 6.44 2.82 -2.64
N GLU A 79 7.18 3.61 -1.85
CA GLU A 79 8.50 3.22 -1.34
C GLU A 79 8.41 1.95 -0.49
N ASN A 80 7.35 1.84 0.30
CA ASN A 80 7.10 0.68 1.14
C ASN A 80 6.52 -0.53 0.38
N CYS A 81 5.70 -0.29 -0.65
CA CYS A 81 5.10 -1.36 -1.46
C CYS A 81 6.02 -1.90 -2.56
N LEU A 82 6.89 -1.06 -3.12
CA LEU A 82 7.70 -1.39 -4.28
C LEU A 82 9.20 -1.26 -4.03
N ASP A 83 9.68 -0.03 -3.80
CA ASP A 83 11.11 0.30 -3.88
C ASP A 83 11.96 -0.52 -2.91
N ARG A 84 11.51 -0.68 -1.66
CA ARG A 84 12.22 -1.46 -0.63
C ARG A 84 12.38 -2.94 -0.96
N HIS A 85 11.53 -3.46 -1.87
CA HIS A 85 11.54 -4.87 -2.26
C HIS A 85 12.42 -5.15 -3.48
N LEU A 86 12.82 -4.12 -4.25
CA LEU A 86 13.54 -4.30 -5.52
C LEU A 86 14.85 -5.06 -5.36
N LYS A 87 15.61 -4.76 -4.29
CA LYS A 87 16.91 -5.39 -4.06
C LYS A 87 16.83 -6.89 -3.83
N ASN A 88 15.85 -7.33 -3.04
CA ASN A 88 15.78 -8.72 -2.55
C ASN A 88 14.69 -9.55 -3.24
N LYS A 89 13.69 -8.90 -3.83
CA LYS A 89 12.49 -9.53 -4.40
C LYS A 89 12.15 -9.00 -5.79
N GLY A 90 13.07 -8.30 -6.46
CA GLY A 90 12.82 -7.64 -7.74
C GLY A 90 12.23 -8.53 -8.80
N GLU A 91 12.71 -9.77 -8.90
CA GLU A 91 12.25 -10.77 -9.87
C GLU A 91 11.05 -11.61 -9.39
N GLN A 92 10.60 -11.44 -8.13
CA GLN A 92 9.41 -12.14 -7.64
C GLN A 92 8.15 -11.51 -8.22
N THR A 93 7.12 -12.33 -8.41
CA THR A 93 5.80 -11.87 -8.87
C THR A 93 5.17 -10.95 -7.83
N ALA A 94 4.93 -9.71 -8.21
CA ALA A 94 4.23 -8.72 -7.40
C ALA A 94 2.72 -8.72 -7.69
N ILE A 95 2.33 -8.89 -8.96
CA ILE A 95 0.92 -8.98 -9.39
C ILE A 95 0.77 -10.19 -10.29
N LYS A 96 -0.25 -11.00 -10.01
CA LYS A 96 -0.76 -12.03 -10.90
C LYS A 96 -2.20 -11.66 -11.28
N TRP A 97 -2.40 -11.30 -12.51
CA TRP A 97 -3.73 -11.06 -13.06
C TRP A 97 -4.23 -12.30 -13.80
N ILE A 98 -5.46 -12.68 -13.51
CA ILE A 98 -6.13 -13.80 -14.16
C ILE A 98 -7.31 -13.22 -14.93
N ALA A 99 -7.35 -13.47 -16.24
CA ALA A 99 -8.42 -13.01 -17.10
C ALA A 99 -9.77 -13.64 -16.72
N ASN A 100 -10.85 -12.92 -16.99
CA ASN A 100 -12.20 -13.43 -16.80
C ASN A 100 -12.57 -14.48 -17.86
N ASN A 101 -12.06 -14.31 -19.08
CA ASN A 101 -12.22 -15.30 -20.14
C ASN A 101 -11.13 -16.38 -19.97
N PRO A 102 -11.51 -17.69 -19.87
CA PRO A 102 -10.56 -18.78 -19.72
C PRO A 102 -9.58 -18.93 -20.90
N ASP A 103 -9.96 -18.47 -22.10
CA ASP A 103 -9.12 -18.50 -23.29
C ASP A 103 -8.08 -17.37 -23.34
N GLU A 104 -8.20 -16.38 -22.47
CA GLU A 104 -7.28 -15.26 -22.37
C GLU A 104 -6.11 -15.59 -21.45
N LYS A 105 -4.90 -15.22 -21.89
CA LYS A 105 -3.68 -15.50 -21.10
C LYS A 105 -3.61 -14.61 -19.85
N SER A 106 -3.35 -15.24 -18.70
CA SER A 106 -3.01 -14.56 -17.47
C SER A 106 -1.72 -13.76 -17.63
N ARG A 107 -1.59 -12.66 -16.89
CA ARG A 107 -0.41 -11.78 -16.87
C ARG A 107 0.21 -11.77 -15.47
N CYS A 108 1.54 -11.81 -15.43
CA CYS A 108 2.29 -11.62 -14.20
C CYS A 108 3.22 -10.43 -14.37
N LEU A 109 3.37 -9.65 -13.31
CA LEU A 109 4.35 -8.56 -13.21
C LEU A 109 5.22 -8.83 -11.99
N SER A 110 6.54 -8.83 -12.18
CA SER A 110 7.50 -8.83 -11.09
C SER A 110 7.50 -7.47 -10.38
N TYR A 111 8.11 -7.39 -9.18
CA TYR A 111 8.28 -6.11 -8.48
C TYR A 111 9.04 -5.10 -9.33
N LYS A 112 10.06 -5.54 -10.07
CA LYS A 112 10.86 -4.69 -10.95
C LYS A 112 10.07 -4.17 -12.15
N GLU A 113 9.29 -5.03 -12.79
CA GLU A 113 8.41 -4.63 -13.90
C GLU A 113 7.34 -3.68 -13.41
N LEU A 114 6.65 -4.02 -12.30
CA LEU A 114 5.63 -3.15 -11.71
C LEU A 114 6.20 -1.77 -11.35
N HIS A 115 7.37 -1.72 -10.71
CA HIS A 115 8.03 -0.47 -10.38
C HIS A 115 8.31 0.35 -11.65
N THR A 116 8.82 -0.29 -12.70
CA THR A 116 9.11 0.37 -13.98
C THR A 116 7.85 0.99 -14.59
N GLU A 117 6.76 0.23 -14.64
CA GLU A 117 5.49 0.72 -15.21
C GLU A 117 4.87 1.84 -14.35
N VAL A 118 4.95 1.71 -13.01
CA VAL A 118 4.51 2.77 -12.08
C VAL A 118 5.30 4.05 -12.29
N CYS A 119 6.62 3.97 -12.45
CA CYS A 119 7.45 5.14 -12.72
C CYS A 119 7.14 5.80 -14.06
N LYS A 120 6.95 5.00 -15.12
CA LYS A 120 6.55 5.50 -16.45
C LYS A 120 5.23 6.26 -16.35
N PHE A 121 4.21 5.63 -15.75
CA PHE A 121 2.90 6.24 -15.67
C PHE A 121 2.89 7.47 -14.73
N ALA A 122 3.66 7.48 -13.66
CA ALA A 122 3.86 8.65 -12.81
C ALA A 122 4.43 9.84 -13.62
N ASN A 123 5.36 9.58 -14.56
CA ASN A 123 5.86 10.61 -15.46
C ASN A 123 4.80 11.09 -16.46
N VAL A 124 3.97 10.18 -16.99
CA VAL A 124 2.83 10.57 -17.85
C VAL A 124 1.89 11.51 -17.10
N LEU A 125 1.52 11.20 -15.86
CA LEU A 125 0.68 12.07 -15.03
C LEU A 125 1.31 13.45 -14.83
N LYS A 126 2.59 13.49 -14.47
CA LYS A 126 3.33 14.76 -14.29
C LYS A 126 3.40 15.59 -15.57
N ASN A 127 3.67 14.94 -16.70
CA ASN A 127 3.73 15.62 -18.01
C ASN A 127 2.36 16.19 -18.44
N ASN A 128 1.27 15.60 -17.96
CA ASN A 128 -0.09 16.12 -18.13
C ASN A 128 -0.49 17.12 -17.03
N GLY A 129 0.45 17.59 -16.23
CA GLY A 129 0.24 18.68 -15.26
C GLY A 129 -0.20 18.22 -13.86
N ALA A 130 -0.35 16.90 -13.61
CA ALA A 130 -0.73 16.41 -12.28
C ALA A 130 0.36 16.70 -11.23
N LYS A 131 -0.08 17.20 -10.08
CA LYS A 131 0.76 17.60 -8.95
C LYS A 131 0.30 16.93 -7.67
N LYS A 132 1.14 17.01 -6.64
CA LYS A 132 0.79 16.56 -5.29
C LYS A 132 -0.48 17.26 -4.82
N GLY A 133 -1.44 16.48 -4.33
CA GLY A 133 -2.73 16.97 -3.82
C GLY A 133 -3.84 17.07 -4.88
N ASP A 134 -3.53 16.90 -6.17
CA ASP A 134 -4.56 16.83 -7.20
C ASP A 134 -5.41 15.57 -7.04
N ARG A 135 -6.67 15.64 -7.47
CA ARG A 135 -7.62 14.52 -7.43
C ARG A 135 -7.73 13.93 -8.83
N ILE A 136 -7.41 12.65 -8.94
CA ILE A 136 -7.43 11.87 -10.20
C ILE A 136 -8.53 10.83 -10.10
N CYS A 137 -9.50 10.89 -10.99
CA CYS A 137 -10.55 9.87 -11.11
C CYS A 137 -10.06 8.74 -12.01
N LEU A 138 -10.19 7.51 -11.55
CA LEU A 138 -9.77 6.31 -12.26
C LEU A 138 -11.03 5.50 -12.63
N TYR A 139 -11.39 5.51 -13.91
CA TYR A 139 -12.50 4.71 -14.44
C TYR A 139 -11.92 3.62 -15.35
N MET A 140 -11.58 2.48 -14.73
CA MET A 140 -10.88 1.37 -15.37
C MET A 140 -11.45 0.03 -14.90
N PRO A 141 -11.45 -1.00 -15.75
CA PRO A 141 -11.78 -2.37 -15.33
C PRO A 141 -10.67 -2.94 -14.43
N MET A 142 -10.90 -4.15 -13.89
CA MET A 142 -9.94 -4.86 -13.03
C MET A 142 -8.79 -5.47 -13.87
N VAL A 143 -7.90 -4.60 -14.34
CA VAL A 143 -6.70 -4.94 -15.11
C VAL A 143 -5.44 -4.49 -14.37
N PRO A 144 -4.25 -5.05 -14.66
CA PRO A 144 -3.01 -4.64 -14.01
C PRO A 144 -2.73 -3.14 -14.07
N GLU A 145 -3.17 -2.49 -15.13
CA GLU A 145 -3.04 -1.05 -15.36
C GLU A 145 -3.76 -0.22 -14.29
N LEU A 146 -4.84 -0.73 -13.70
CA LEU A 146 -5.51 -0.05 -12.57
C LEU A 146 -4.58 0.02 -11.36
N ALA A 147 -3.93 -1.09 -10.99
CA ALA A 147 -2.98 -1.12 -9.88
C ALA A 147 -1.75 -0.22 -10.15
N ILE A 148 -1.23 -0.23 -11.38
CA ILE A 148 -0.14 0.64 -11.82
C ILE A 148 -0.55 2.11 -11.65
N THR A 149 -1.76 2.47 -12.07
CA THR A 149 -2.27 3.85 -12.00
C THR A 149 -2.47 4.32 -10.56
N VAL A 150 -3.06 3.47 -9.71
CA VAL A 150 -3.21 3.74 -8.26
C VAL A 150 -1.86 4.03 -7.61
N LEU A 151 -0.87 3.16 -7.86
CA LEU A 151 0.48 3.33 -7.32
C LEU A 151 1.19 4.55 -7.91
N ALA A 152 0.99 4.86 -9.18
CA ALA A 152 1.56 6.05 -9.81
C ALA A 152 1.00 7.35 -9.21
N CYS A 153 -0.30 7.41 -8.94
CA CYS A 153 -0.92 8.54 -8.23
C CYS A 153 -0.31 8.70 -6.83
N ALA A 154 -0.23 7.61 -6.07
CA ALA A 154 0.37 7.62 -4.74
C ALA A 154 1.86 8.04 -4.78
N ARG A 155 2.61 7.62 -5.81
CA ARG A 155 4.03 7.96 -5.99
C ARG A 155 4.25 9.46 -6.14
N ILE A 156 3.41 10.16 -6.88
CA ILE A 156 3.49 11.62 -7.05
C ILE A 156 2.76 12.40 -5.95
N GLY A 157 2.11 11.71 -5.01
CA GLY A 157 1.33 12.32 -3.95
C GLY A 157 -0.02 12.90 -4.40
N ALA A 158 -0.54 12.44 -5.54
CA ALA A 158 -1.90 12.75 -5.99
C ALA A 158 -2.92 11.86 -5.26
N ILE A 159 -4.09 12.41 -5.02
CA ILE A 159 -5.24 11.70 -4.46
C ILE A 159 -5.94 10.97 -5.61
N HIS A 160 -6.25 9.70 -5.45
CA HIS A 160 -7.00 8.97 -6.45
C HIS A 160 -8.37 8.53 -5.93
N SER A 161 -9.34 8.49 -6.84
CA SER A 161 -10.67 7.93 -6.61
C SER A 161 -10.97 6.92 -7.69
N VAL A 162 -11.21 5.67 -7.29
CA VAL A 162 -11.50 4.58 -8.23
C VAL A 162 -13.00 4.48 -8.40
N VAL A 163 -13.48 4.63 -9.64
CA VAL A 163 -14.86 4.38 -10.02
C VAL A 163 -15.00 2.90 -10.34
N PHE A 164 -15.97 2.25 -9.73
CA PHE A 164 -16.23 0.84 -9.99
C PHE A 164 -16.80 0.65 -11.39
N ALA A 165 -16.05 -0.03 -12.25
CA ALA A 165 -16.37 -0.19 -13.68
C ALA A 165 -17.25 -1.41 -13.99
N GLY A 166 -17.99 -1.91 -13.02
CA GLY A 166 -18.86 -3.08 -13.18
C GLY A 166 -20.35 -2.73 -13.40
N PHE A 167 -20.66 -1.44 -13.46
CA PHE A 167 -22.02 -0.95 -13.65
C PHE A 167 -22.14 -0.08 -14.87
#